data_486ac82b821aac8f1906ebbb61d0a376
#
_entry.id   486ac82b821aac8f1906ebbb61d0a376
#
_cell.length_a   1.000
_cell.length_b   1.000
_cell.length_c   1.000
_cell.angle_alpha   90.00
_cell.angle_beta   90.00
_cell.angle_gamma   90.00
#
_symmetry.space_group_name_H-M   'P 1'
#
loop_
_entity.id
_entity.type
_entity.pdbx_description
1 polymer ?
#
loop_
_entity_poly.entity_id
_entity_poly.type
_entity_poly.pdbx_seq_one_letter_code
_entity_poly.pdbx_strand_id
1 'polypeptide(L)'
;PTAISELSDGLKENASHQTLLGVTGSGKTYTIAKVIEEVQKPTLVISHNKTLAAQLYGEFKNLFPNNAVEYFISYYDYYQPESYMPVTDTFIEKDFSMNEEIDRLRLKATSSLLQRKDVIVVSSVSCIYGLGNPNEWKKQVVHLKLDDSISRSSLTEYLVDIYYQRNDQVLERCNFRILGDIFEIFPAYEDKAIRVDIFDNIIQSIVSFDPLTGEEHSEHDEFYLYPARHFISDKD
;
A
#
# COMPACT_ATOMS: atom_id res chain seq x y z
N PRO A 1 26.07 -1.47 20.42
CA PRO A 1 26.53 -0.08 20.17
C PRO A 1 27.50 -0.01 19.00
N THR A 2 28.60 -0.79 19.00
CA THR A 2 29.65 -0.73 17.96
C THR A 2 29.11 -1.06 16.57
N ALA A 3 28.37 -2.16 16.40
CA ALA A 3 27.81 -2.55 15.11
C ALA A 3 26.81 -1.53 14.54
N ILE A 4 26.01 -0.86 15.39
CA ILE A 4 25.09 0.20 14.95
C ILE A 4 25.88 1.37 14.38
N SER A 5 26.89 1.86 15.12
CA SER A 5 27.74 2.98 14.66
C SER A 5 28.46 2.64 13.36
N GLU A 6 29.12 1.48 13.27
CA GLU A 6 29.85 1.06 12.07
C GLU A 6 28.93 0.97 10.83
N LEU A 7 27.73 0.39 10.99
CA LEU A 7 26.75 0.28 9.89
C LEU A 7 26.19 1.65 9.49
N SER A 8 25.88 2.51 10.46
CA SER A 8 25.37 3.86 10.18
C SER A 8 26.43 4.74 9.52
N ASP A 9 27.67 4.69 9.99
CA ASP A 9 28.78 5.46 9.42
C ASP A 9 29.07 4.98 7.99
N GLY A 10 29.10 3.66 7.76
CA GLY A 10 29.24 3.11 6.42
C GLY A 10 28.14 3.59 5.45
N LEU A 11 26.87 3.72 5.91
CA LEU A 11 25.79 4.26 5.09
C LEU A 11 25.94 5.77 4.83
N LYS A 12 26.46 6.54 5.79
CA LYS A 12 26.75 7.98 5.63
C LYS A 12 27.90 8.19 4.64
N GLU A 13 28.89 7.28 4.62
CA GLU A 13 30.01 7.27 3.69
C GLU A 13 29.67 6.66 2.32
N ASN A 14 28.41 6.29 2.09
CA ASN A 14 27.91 5.65 0.87
C ASN A 14 28.52 4.28 0.56
N ALA A 15 28.84 3.49 1.60
CA ALA A 15 29.22 2.10 1.42
C ALA A 15 28.09 1.34 0.71
N SER A 16 28.38 0.76 -0.45
CA SER A 16 27.40 0.07 -1.28
C SER A 16 26.93 -1.27 -0.68
N HIS A 17 27.79 -1.93 0.11
CA HIS A 17 27.51 -3.22 0.74
C HIS A 17 28.09 -3.27 2.15
N GLN A 18 27.32 -3.83 3.08
CA GLN A 18 27.75 -4.10 4.45
C GLN A 18 27.18 -5.44 4.88
N THR A 19 27.88 -6.19 5.73
CA THR A 19 27.44 -7.49 6.22
C THR A 19 27.42 -7.50 7.74
N LEU A 20 26.23 -7.74 8.33
CA LEU A 20 26.06 -7.96 9.76
C LEU A 20 26.03 -9.46 10.04
N LEU A 21 27.14 -10.01 10.60
CA LEU A 21 27.24 -11.42 10.98
C LEU A 21 26.84 -11.61 12.45
N GLY A 22 25.96 -12.56 12.70
CA GLY A 22 25.53 -12.90 14.06
C GLY A 22 24.67 -14.16 14.10
N VAL A 23 24.73 -14.88 15.21
CA VAL A 23 23.89 -16.07 15.44
C VAL A 23 22.40 -15.70 15.58
N THR A 24 21.52 -16.69 15.49
CA THR A 24 20.10 -16.49 15.77
C THR A 24 19.91 -15.97 17.20
N GLY A 25 19.03 -15.00 17.41
CA GLY A 25 18.79 -14.39 18.72
C GLY A 25 19.83 -13.34 19.15
N SER A 26 20.85 -13.01 18.34
CA SER A 26 21.86 -12.01 18.68
C SER A 26 21.40 -10.54 18.57
N GLY A 27 20.13 -10.29 18.28
CA GLY A 27 19.59 -8.94 18.16
C GLY A 27 19.84 -8.26 16.79
N LYS A 28 20.08 -9.03 15.71
CA LYS A 28 20.32 -8.47 14.37
C LYS A 28 19.17 -7.54 13.91
N THR A 29 17.91 -7.97 14.08
CA THR A 29 16.74 -7.16 13.71
C THR A 29 16.73 -5.83 14.46
N TYR A 30 16.97 -5.86 15.77
CA TYR A 30 17.07 -4.66 16.59
C TYR A 30 18.23 -3.75 16.15
N THR A 31 19.40 -4.33 15.84
CA THR A 31 20.57 -3.58 15.34
C THR A 31 20.22 -2.85 14.05
N ILE A 32 19.60 -3.54 13.07
CA ILE A 32 19.17 -2.93 11.81
C ILE A 32 18.09 -1.87 12.04
N ALA A 33 17.12 -2.11 12.93
CA ALA A 33 16.12 -1.13 13.28
C ALA A 33 16.77 0.17 13.82
N LYS A 34 17.76 0.08 14.68
CA LYS A 34 18.48 1.25 15.19
C LYS A 34 19.29 1.98 14.09
N VAL A 35 19.83 1.28 13.13
CA VAL A 35 20.47 1.89 11.95
C VAL A 35 19.43 2.64 11.10
N ILE A 36 18.26 2.05 10.83
CA ILE A 36 17.17 2.69 10.10
C ILE A 36 16.71 3.95 10.83
N GLU A 37 16.52 3.86 12.16
CA GLU A 37 16.13 4.99 13.00
C GLU A 37 17.14 6.15 12.92
N GLU A 38 18.43 5.85 12.87
CA GLU A 38 19.50 6.86 12.79
C GLU A 38 19.61 7.49 11.39
N VAL A 39 19.47 6.67 10.34
CA VAL A 39 19.72 7.09 8.95
C VAL A 39 18.48 7.72 8.28
N GLN A 40 17.27 7.33 8.70
CA GLN A 40 15.97 7.85 8.22
C GLN A 40 15.80 7.82 6.70
N LYS A 41 16.25 6.75 6.05
CA LYS A 41 16.05 6.53 4.60
C LYS A 41 14.95 5.51 4.34
N PRO A 42 14.19 5.63 3.25
CA PRO A 42 13.28 4.57 2.81
C PRO A 42 14.03 3.23 2.73
N THR A 43 13.46 2.21 3.34
CA THR A 43 14.15 0.93 3.54
C THR A 43 13.32 -0.22 2.99
N LEU A 44 13.97 -1.10 2.22
CA LEU A 44 13.39 -2.37 1.77
C LEU A 44 14.06 -3.53 2.51
N VAL A 45 13.26 -4.30 3.25
CA VAL A 45 13.67 -5.51 3.96
C VAL A 45 13.18 -6.72 3.18
N ILE A 46 14.09 -7.50 2.60
CA ILE A 46 13.74 -8.67 1.79
C ILE A 46 13.96 -9.94 2.60
N SER A 47 12.94 -10.78 2.64
CA SER A 47 12.96 -12.10 3.26
C SER A 47 12.78 -13.19 2.21
N HIS A 48 13.36 -14.37 2.46
CA HIS A 48 13.28 -15.50 1.53
C HIS A 48 11.91 -16.20 1.50
N ASN A 49 11.05 -15.97 2.49
CA ASN A 49 9.70 -16.53 2.52
C ASN A 49 8.68 -15.61 3.21
N LYS A 50 7.38 -15.92 3.03
CA LYS A 50 6.26 -15.13 3.60
C LYS A 50 6.23 -15.17 5.14
N THR A 51 6.56 -16.30 5.77
CA THR A 51 6.49 -16.48 7.23
C THR A 51 7.50 -15.57 7.93
N LEU A 52 8.75 -15.57 7.46
CA LEU A 52 9.77 -14.69 8.01
C LEU A 52 9.46 -13.21 7.69
N ALA A 53 8.93 -12.93 6.51
CA ALA A 53 8.49 -11.57 6.18
C ALA A 53 7.40 -11.09 7.15
N ALA A 54 6.42 -11.92 7.49
CA ALA A 54 5.37 -11.59 8.45
C ALA A 54 5.92 -11.32 9.87
N GLN A 55 6.87 -12.17 10.32
CA GLN A 55 7.54 -11.97 11.60
C GLN A 55 8.29 -10.63 11.62
N LEU A 56 9.12 -10.37 10.61
CA LEU A 56 9.88 -9.11 10.51
C LEU A 56 8.95 -7.90 10.43
N TYR A 57 7.84 -7.99 9.67
CA TYR A 57 6.85 -6.93 9.61
C TYR A 57 6.31 -6.60 11.01
N GLY A 58 5.90 -7.61 11.80
CA GLY A 58 5.44 -7.41 13.16
C GLY A 58 6.50 -6.80 14.08
N GLU A 59 7.76 -7.27 13.99
CA GLU A 59 8.88 -6.74 14.76
C GLU A 59 9.14 -5.25 14.41
N PHE A 60 9.23 -4.91 13.13
CA PHE A 60 9.46 -3.52 12.68
C PHE A 60 8.28 -2.62 13.04
N LYS A 61 7.02 -3.07 12.91
CA LYS A 61 5.85 -2.29 13.27
C LYS A 61 5.83 -1.92 14.76
N ASN A 62 6.30 -2.82 15.63
CA ASN A 62 6.45 -2.53 17.06
C ASN A 62 7.61 -1.58 17.36
N LEU A 63 8.70 -1.66 16.59
CA LEU A 63 9.89 -0.81 16.79
C LEU A 63 9.70 0.59 16.19
N PHE A 64 8.81 0.75 15.21
CA PHE A 64 8.55 2.00 14.47
C PHE A 64 7.05 2.36 14.47
N PRO A 65 6.48 2.76 15.62
CA PRO A 65 5.04 3.00 15.72
C PRO A 65 4.56 4.20 14.87
N ASN A 66 5.44 5.12 14.50
CA ASN A 66 5.11 6.34 13.77
C ASN A 66 5.51 6.30 12.29
N ASN A 67 6.35 5.35 11.89
CA ASN A 67 6.77 5.17 10.49
C ASN A 67 5.73 4.38 9.70
N ALA A 68 5.74 4.54 8.38
CA ALA A 68 4.99 3.66 7.50
C ALA A 68 5.73 2.31 7.35
N VAL A 69 5.36 1.34 8.18
CA VAL A 69 5.86 -0.04 8.04
C VAL A 69 4.85 -0.83 7.23
N GLU A 70 5.25 -1.25 6.03
CA GLU A 70 4.37 -1.86 5.04
C GLU A 70 4.77 -3.29 4.71
N TYR A 71 3.78 -4.11 4.33
CA TYR A 71 3.96 -5.53 4.04
C TYR A 71 3.70 -5.81 2.57
N PHE A 72 4.67 -6.41 1.89
CA PHE A 72 4.61 -6.62 0.46
C PHE A 72 4.99 -8.06 0.09
N ILE A 73 3.99 -8.90 -0.15
CA ILE A 73 4.17 -10.32 -0.48
C ILE A 73 3.46 -10.70 -1.78
N SER A 74 3.62 -11.95 -2.22
CA SER A 74 2.94 -12.47 -3.40
C SER A 74 1.43 -12.46 -3.24
N TYR A 75 0.70 -12.14 -4.31
CA TYR A 75 -0.78 -12.15 -4.37
C TYR A 75 -1.40 -13.50 -4.03
N TYR A 76 -0.70 -14.59 -4.38
CA TYR A 76 -1.27 -15.93 -4.34
C TYR A 76 -1.00 -16.58 -2.99
N ASP A 77 -2.07 -16.97 -2.29
CA ASP A 77 -1.99 -17.81 -1.12
C ASP A 77 -1.89 -19.28 -1.51
N TYR A 78 -2.56 -19.66 -2.59
CA TYR A 78 -2.60 -20.99 -3.13
C TYR A 78 -2.38 -20.95 -4.65
N TYR A 79 -1.54 -21.84 -5.14
CA TYR A 79 -1.31 -22.06 -6.56
C TYR A 79 -1.32 -23.54 -6.84
N GLN A 80 -2.33 -24.01 -7.57
CA GLN A 80 -2.40 -25.37 -8.11
C GLN A 80 -2.09 -25.33 -9.60
N PRO A 81 -0.96 -25.91 -10.05
CA PRO A 81 -0.68 -26.00 -11.46
C PRO A 81 -1.67 -26.96 -12.15
N GLU A 82 -1.90 -26.72 -13.41
CA GLU A 82 -2.62 -27.69 -14.26
C GLU A 82 -1.92 -29.04 -14.18
N SER A 83 -2.69 -30.08 -13.97
CA SER A 83 -2.18 -31.46 -14.00
C SER A 83 -3.20 -32.42 -14.60
N TYR A 84 -2.70 -33.41 -15.35
CA TYR A 84 -3.51 -34.48 -15.89
C TYR A 84 -3.12 -35.77 -15.22
N MET A 85 -4.09 -36.47 -14.65
CA MET A 85 -3.91 -37.79 -14.07
C MET A 85 -4.40 -38.88 -15.08
N PRO A 86 -3.48 -39.56 -15.81
CA PRO A 86 -3.87 -40.53 -16.86
C PRO A 86 -4.64 -41.74 -16.31
N VAL A 87 -4.40 -42.09 -15.04
CA VAL A 87 -5.02 -43.28 -14.41
C VAL A 87 -6.52 -43.09 -14.20
N THR A 88 -6.96 -41.86 -13.94
CA THR A 88 -8.37 -41.54 -13.67
C THR A 88 -9.02 -40.70 -14.76
N ASP A 89 -8.27 -40.42 -15.86
CA ASP A 89 -8.67 -39.51 -16.93
C ASP A 89 -9.20 -38.17 -16.39
N THR A 90 -8.51 -37.66 -15.35
CA THR A 90 -8.93 -36.44 -14.65
C THR A 90 -8.00 -35.32 -15.02
N PHE A 91 -8.55 -34.25 -15.56
CA PHE A 91 -7.86 -32.96 -15.74
C PHE A 91 -8.14 -32.09 -14.53
N ILE A 92 -7.07 -31.67 -13.84
CA ILE A 92 -7.13 -30.71 -12.74
C ILE A 92 -6.79 -29.34 -13.33
N GLU A 93 -7.79 -28.47 -13.38
CA GLU A 93 -7.59 -27.09 -13.85
C GLU A 93 -6.68 -26.29 -12.92
N LYS A 94 -6.02 -25.30 -13.51
CA LYS A 94 -5.25 -24.33 -12.75
C LYS A 94 -6.18 -23.57 -11.81
N ASP A 95 -5.92 -23.64 -10.52
CA ASP A 95 -6.64 -22.89 -9.50
C ASP A 95 -5.70 -21.90 -8.80
N PHE A 96 -6.18 -20.68 -8.65
CA PHE A 96 -5.50 -19.65 -7.85
C PHE A 96 -6.53 -18.77 -7.20
N SER A 97 -6.33 -18.49 -5.92
CA SER A 97 -7.12 -17.48 -5.21
C SER A 97 -6.28 -16.23 -4.99
N MET A 98 -6.82 -15.09 -5.38
CA MET A 98 -6.25 -13.79 -5.07
C MET A 98 -6.79 -13.33 -3.71
N ASN A 99 -5.91 -13.05 -2.77
CA ASN A 99 -6.30 -12.59 -1.45
C ASN A 99 -6.44 -11.05 -1.48
N GLU A 100 -7.66 -10.55 -1.30
CA GLU A 100 -7.98 -9.11 -1.33
C GLU A 100 -7.21 -8.33 -0.26
N GLU A 101 -6.95 -8.93 0.89
CA GLU A 101 -6.18 -8.29 1.95
C GLU A 101 -4.70 -8.12 1.55
N ILE A 102 -4.14 -9.11 0.84
CA ILE A 102 -2.78 -8.99 0.30
C ILE A 102 -2.72 -7.89 -0.77
N ASP A 103 -3.73 -7.78 -1.62
CA ASP A 103 -3.80 -6.71 -2.62
C ASP A 103 -3.85 -5.33 -1.95
N ARG A 104 -4.68 -5.17 -0.94
CA ARG A 104 -4.75 -3.96 -0.12
C ARG A 104 -3.39 -3.58 0.47
N LEU A 105 -2.70 -4.53 1.10
CA LEU A 105 -1.39 -4.30 1.72
C LEU A 105 -0.32 -3.89 0.69
N ARG A 106 -0.37 -4.48 -0.50
CA ARG A 106 0.54 -4.13 -1.61
C ARG A 106 0.27 -2.73 -2.14
N LEU A 107 -1.01 -2.38 -2.35
CA LEU A 107 -1.42 -1.02 -2.75
C LEU A 107 -1.00 0.00 -1.70
N LYS A 108 -1.17 -0.33 -0.40
CA LYS A 108 -0.72 0.52 0.70
C LYS A 108 0.78 0.75 0.70
N ALA A 109 1.57 -0.30 0.50
CA ALA A 109 3.02 -0.16 0.40
C ALA A 109 3.44 0.77 -0.75
N THR A 110 2.77 0.66 -1.90
CA THR A 110 3.06 1.50 -3.06
C THR A 110 2.65 2.96 -2.83
N SER A 111 1.47 3.21 -2.25
CA SER A 111 1.01 4.56 -1.93
C SER A 111 1.91 5.23 -0.88
N SER A 112 2.28 4.50 0.18
CA SER A 112 3.19 4.99 1.23
C SER A 112 4.55 5.41 0.67
N LEU A 113 5.13 4.63 -0.26
CA LEU A 113 6.40 4.98 -0.92
C LEU A 113 6.32 6.26 -1.75
N LEU A 114 5.15 6.64 -2.23
CA LEU A 114 4.96 7.87 -2.99
C LEU A 114 4.69 9.10 -2.11
N GLN A 115 4.08 8.90 -0.95
CA GLN A 115 3.69 9.98 -0.03
C GLN A 115 4.74 10.30 1.03
N ARG A 116 5.45 9.27 1.52
CA ARG A 116 6.27 9.36 2.73
C ARG A 116 7.73 9.04 2.44
N LYS A 117 8.61 9.57 3.28
CA LYS A 117 10.07 9.30 3.22
C LYS A 117 10.51 8.32 4.32
N ASP A 118 9.70 8.12 5.34
CA ASP A 118 9.95 7.27 6.51
C ASP A 118 9.35 5.86 6.34
N VAL A 119 9.43 5.31 5.12
CA VAL A 119 8.79 4.04 4.76
C VAL A 119 9.74 2.87 4.93
N ILE A 120 9.26 1.81 5.58
CA ILE A 120 9.93 0.52 5.71
C ILE A 120 9.04 -0.53 5.05
N VAL A 121 9.45 -1.05 3.91
CA VAL A 121 8.72 -2.14 3.23
C VAL A 121 9.36 -3.48 3.59
N VAL A 122 8.60 -4.35 4.24
CA VAL A 122 9.01 -5.73 4.50
C VAL A 122 8.40 -6.63 3.43
N SER A 123 9.26 -7.29 2.66
CA SER A 123 8.85 -8.04 1.48
C SER A 123 9.39 -9.45 1.42
N SER A 124 8.67 -10.32 0.73
CA SER A 124 9.22 -11.57 0.19
C SER A 124 9.87 -11.33 -1.18
N VAL A 125 10.37 -12.37 -1.80
CA VAL A 125 10.96 -12.33 -3.16
C VAL A 125 10.04 -11.71 -4.23
N SER A 126 8.74 -11.59 -3.96
CA SER A 126 7.77 -10.98 -4.89
C SER A 126 8.04 -9.51 -5.25
N CYS A 127 8.86 -8.80 -4.46
CA CYS A 127 9.25 -7.42 -4.77
C CYS A 127 10.17 -7.28 -5.99
N ILE A 128 10.78 -8.36 -6.47
CA ILE A 128 11.66 -8.33 -7.66
C ILE A 128 10.88 -8.34 -8.98
N TYR A 129 9.59 -8.66 -8.93
CA TYR A 129 8.73 -8.65 -10.12
C TYR A 129 8.13 -7.27 -10.32
N GLY A 130 8.14 -6.79 -11.57
CA GLY A 130 7.61 -5.47 -11.93
C GLY A 130 6.12 -5.33 -11.62
N LEU A 131 5.72 -4.15 -11.15
CA LEU A 131 4.33 -3.76 -10.86
C LEU A 131 3.76 -2.77 -11.88
N GLY A 132 4.45 -2.57 -13.00
CA GLY A 132 4.15 -1.55 -13.98
C GLY A 132 5.09 -0.33 -13.87
N ASN A 133 4.75 0.75 -14.56
CA ASN A 133 5.55 1.95 -14.57
C ASN A 133 5.16 2.89 -13.40
N PRO A 134 6.05 3.17 -12.44
CA PRO A 134 5.73 4.07 -11.32
C PRO A 134 5.35 5.48 -11.74
N ASN A 135 5.86 5.95 -12.88
CA ASN A 135 5.54 7.29 -13.38
C ASN A 135 4.10 7.37 -13.90
N GLU A 136 3.61 6.33 -14.55
CA GLU A 136 2.21 6.26 -14.99
C GLU A 136 1.26 6.20 -13.79
N TRP A 137 1.63 5.44 -12.78
CA TRP A 137 0.86 5.38 -11.53
C TRP A 137 0.77 6.73 -10.82
N LYS A 138 1.87 7.48 -10.79
CA LYS A 138 1.92 8.85 -10.24
C LYS A 138 1.04 9.84 -11.00
N LYS A 139 0.95 9.74 -12.33
CA LYS A 139 0.12 10.61 -13.16
C LYS A 139 -1.38 10.44 -12.89
N GLN A 140 -1.79 9.29 -12.38
CA GLN A 140 -3.18 8.95 -12.12
C GLN A 140 -3.60 9.21 -10.67
N VAL A 141 -2.79 9.91 -9.88
CA VAL A 141 -3.16 10.30 -8.52
C VAL A 141 -4.16 11.45 -8.58
N VAL A 142 -5.32 11.29 -7.93
CA VAL A 142 -6.28 12.38 -7.76
C VAL A 142 -5.94 13.13 -6.47
N HIS A 143 -5.58 14.40 -6.59
CA HIS A 143 -5.32 15.27 -5.46
C HIS A 143 -6.58 16.08 -5.14
N LEU A 144 -7.09 15.93 -3.94
CA LEU A 144 -8.21 16.66 -3.38
C LEU A 144 -7.69 17.60 -2.31
N LYS A 145 -8.06 18.88 -2.38
CA LYS A 145 -7.61 19.87 -1.41
C LYS A 145 -8.77 20.82 -1.07
N LEU A 146 -8.85 21.25 0.19
CA LEU A 146 -9.82 22.25 0.62
C LEU A 146 -9.74 23.51 -0.24
N ASP A 147 -10.87 24.10 -0.52
CA ASP A 147 -11.05 25.30 -1.34
C ASP A 147 -10.72 25.12 -2.84
N ASP A 148 -10.24 23.95 -3.27
CA ASP A 148 -10.03 23.70 -4.70
C ASP A 148 -11.37 23.56 -5.43
N SER A 149 -11.38 24.03 -6.69
CA SER A 149 -12.55 23.94 -7.55
C SER A 149 -12.54 22.63 -8.33
N ILE A 150 -13.57 21.82 -8.13
CA ILE A 150 -13.79 20.58 -8.88
C ILE A 150 -15.29 20.35 -9.11
N SER A 151 -15.68 20.08 -10.36
CA SER A 151 -17.06 19.73 -10.64
C SER A 151 -17.35 18.27 -10.24
N ARG A 152 -18.61 17.97 -9.90
CA ARG A 152 -19.05 16.60 -9.59
C ARG A 152 -18.83 15.65 -10.76
N SER A 153 -19.02 16.10 -11.99
CA SER A 153 -18.76 15.30 -13.19
C SER A 153 -17.27 14.98 -13.34
N SER A 154 -16.40 15.99 -13.15
CA SER A 154 -14.94 15.79 -13.25
C SER A 154 -14.42 14.83 -12.16
N LEU A 155 -14.89 14.97 -10.90
CA LEU A 155 -14.48 14.04 -9.85
C LEU A 155 -14.96 12.62 -10.14
N THR A 156 -16.19 12.47 -10.63
CA THR A 156 -16.71 11.15 -11.04
C THR A 156 -15.88 10.53 -12.14
N GLU A 157 -15.51 11.29 -13.17
CA GLU A 157 -14.66 10.84 -14.26
C GLU A 157 -13.27 10.42 -13.76
N TYR A 158 -12.63 11.25 -12.93
CA TYR A 158 -11.33 10.90 -12.32
C TYR A 158 -11.38 9.62 -11.50
N LEU A 159 -12.42 9.42 -10.68
CA LEU A 159 -12.58 8.21 -9.88
C LEU A 159 -12.71 6.95 -10.75
N VAL A 160 -13.49 7.03 -11.83
CA VAL A 160 -13.66 5.92 -12.79
C VAL A 160 -12.34 5.66 -13.52
N ASP A 161 -11.61 6.71 -13.91
CA ASP A 161 -10.33 6.61 -14.60
C ASP A 161 -9.25 5.91 -13.76
N ILE A 162 -9.29 6.07 -12.44
CA ILE A 162 -8.41 5.38 -11.50
C ILE A 162 -8.99 4.07 -10.95
N TYR A 163 -9.98 3.51 -11.66
CA TYR A 163 -10.58 2.18 -11.42
C TYR A 163 -11.47 2.06 -10.19
N TYR A 164 -12.02 3.15 -9.65
CA TYR A 164 -13.10 3.08 -8.66
C TYR A 164 -14.45 2.87 -9.35
N GLN A 165 -15.31 2.11 -8.69
CA GLN A 165 -16.65 1.81 -9.20
C GLN A 165 -17.70 2.58 -8.41
N ARG A 166 -18.68 3.15 -9.11
CA ARG A 166 -19.81 3.77 -8.44
C ARG A 166 -20.80 2.72 -7.94
N ASN A 167 -21.10 2.76 -6.66
CA ASN A 167 -22.12 1.93 -6.04
C ASN A 167 -22.85 2.75 -4.95
N ASP A 168 -24.00 3.31 -5.29
CA ASP A 168 -24.74 4.17 -4.38
C ASP A 168 -25.50 3.39 -3.27
N GLN A 169 -25.52 2.05 -3.32
CA GLN A 169 -26.20 1.20 -2.34
C GLN A 169 -25.25 0.72 -1.22
N VAL A 170 -24.07 0.26 -1.58
CA VAL A 170 -23.09 -0.31 -0.64
C VAL A 170 -21.73 0.33 -0.89
N LEU A 171 -21.12 0.85 0.18
CA LEU A 171 -19.79 1.41 0.14
C LEU A 171 -18.77 0.33 0.56
N GLU A 172 -18.13 -0.29 -0.44
CA GLU A 172 -17.06 -1.27 -0.28
C GLU A 172 -15.74 -0.71 -0.78
N ARG A 173 -14.62 -1.40 -0.52
CA ARG A 173 -13.31 -1.00 -1.04
C ARG A 173 -13.35 -0.87 -2.56
N CYS A 174 -12.60 0.09 -3.09
CA CYS A 174 -12.56 0.45 -4.51
C CYS A 174 -13.87 1.02 -5.04
N ASN A 175 -14.85 1.32 -4.18
CA ASN A 175 -16.11 1.93 -4.56
C ASN A 175 -16.20 3.38 -4.08
N PHE A 176 -17.05 4.12 -4.77
CA PHE A 176 -17.53 5.43 -4.31
C PHE A 176 -19.04 5.52 -4.48
N ARG A 177 -19.66 6.37 -3.68
CA ARG A 177 -21.09 6.74 -3.81
C ARG A 177 -21.27 8.24 -3.71
N ILE A 178 -22.41 8.72 -4.23
CA ILE A 178 -22.72 10.14 -4.28
C ILE A 178 -24.07 10.35 -3.58
N LEU A 179 -24.06 11.12 -2.51
CA LEU A 179 -25.22 11.45 -1.69
C LEU A 179 -25.44 12.97 -1.69
N GLY A 180 -26.24 13.48 -2.64
CA GLY A 180 -26.38 14.93 -2.81
C GLY A 180 -25.06 15.57 -3.26
N ASP A 181 -24.51 16.46 -2.46
CA ASP A 181 -23.24 17.15 -2.71
C ASP A 181 -22.02 16.43 -2.11
N ILE A 182 -22.25 15.28 -1.46
CA ILE A 182 -21.24 14.50 -0.76
C ILE A 182 -20.79 13.32 -1.61
N PHE A 183 -19.48 13.19 -1.76
CA PHE A 183 -18.82 11.99 -2.27
C PHE A 183 -18.29 11.18 -1.09
N GLU A 184 -18.63 9.91 -1.02
CA GLU A 184 -18.01 8.96 -0.10
C GLU A 184 -17.21 7.96 -0.92
N ILE A 185 -15.91 7.87 -0.65
CA ILE A 185 -14.94 7.08 -1.42
C ILE A 185 -14.25 6.13 -0.45
N PHE A 186 -14.21 4.83 -0.76
CA PHE A 186 -13.45 3.88 0.05
C PHE A 186 -12.17 3.47 -0.68
N PRO A 187 -11.01 4.05 -0.31
CA PRO A 187 -9.74 3.77 -0.97
C PRO A 187 -9.38 2.29 -0.90
N ALA A 188 -8.76 1.78 -1.97
CA ALA A 188 -8.35 0.39 -2.10
C ALA A 188 -7.35 -0.06 -1.02
N TYR A 189 -6.55 0.88 -0.49
CA TYR A 189 -5.41 0.67 0.38
C TYR A 189 -5.63 1.12 1.84
N GLU A 190 -6.79 1.74 2.15
CA GLU A 190 -7.10 2.23 3.49
C GLU A 190 -8.16 1.37 4.19
N ASP A 191 -8.23 1.50 5.52
CA ASP A 191 -9.25 0.87 6.36
C ASP A 191 -10.43 1.82 6.62
N LYS A 192 -10.30 3.07 6.24
CA LYS A 192 -11.28 4.13 6.40
C LYS A 192 -11.71 4.67 5.05
N ALA A 193 -12.96 5.05 4.96
CA ALA A 193 -13.50 5.77 3.82
C ALA A 193 -13.25 7.29 3.98
N ILE A 194 -13.32 8.01 2.87
CA ILE A 194 -13.17 9.47 2.81
C ILE A 194 -14.48 10.07 2.35
N ARG A 195 -14.97 11.06 3.07
CA ARG A 195 -16.11 11.89 2.70
C ARG A 195 -15.59 13.24 2.21
N VAL A 196 -16.04 13.64 1.04
CA VAL A 196 -15.71 14.93 0.40
C VAL A 196 -17.02 15.67 0.14
N ASP A 197 -17.19 16.80 0.78
CA ASP A 197 -18.33 17.70 0.55
C ASP A 197 -17.97 18.73 -0.52
N ILE A 198 -18.80 18.82 -1.57
CA ILE A 198 -18.56 19.72 -2.71
C ILE A 198 -19.78 20.60 -2.90
N PHE A 199 -19.68 21.85 -2.48
CA PHE A 199 -20.73 22.85 -2.66
C PHE A 199 -20.28 23.91 -3.67
N ASP A 200 -21.12 24.21 -4.65
CA ASP A 200 -20.84 25.15 -5.75
C ASP A 200 -19.51 24.88 -6.48
N ASN A 201 -19.20 23.60 -6.70
CA ASN A 201 -17.95 23.10 -7.29
C ASN A 201 -16.69 23.42 -6.47
N ILE A 202 -16.80 23.71 -5.19
CA ILE A 202 -15.68 23.94 -4.28
C ILE A 202 -15.70 22.87 -3.18
N ILE A 203 -14.55 22.28 -2.90
CA ILE A 203 -14.38 21.31 -1.81
C ILE A 203 -14.47 22.05 -0.48
N GLN A 204 -15.51 21.74 0.30
CA GLN A 204 -15.79 22.38 1.59
C GLN A 204 -15.17 21.60 2.76
N SER A 205 -15.11 20.28 2.67
CA SER A 205 -14.52 19.43 3.69
C SER A 205 -14.02 18.11 3.12
N ILE A 206 -12.99 17.55 3.77
CA ILE A 206 -12.46 16.21 3.51
C ILE A 206 -12.33 15.52 4.85
N VAL A 207 -13.10 14.45 5.11
CA VAL A 207 -13.17 13.78 6.41
C VAL A 207 -13.00 12.28 6.23
N SER A 208 -12.09 11.67 7.02
CA SER A 208 -12.02 10.22 7.09
C SER A 208 -13.03 9.67 8.10
N PHE A 209 -13.71 8.57 7.74
CA PHE A 209 -14.74 7.96 8.57
C PHE A 209 -14.71 6.42 8.48
N ASP A 210 -15.29 5.76 9.46
CA ASP A 210 -15.50 4.32 9.45
C ASP A 210 -16.68 3.97 8.53
N PRO A 211 -16.47 3.17 7.46
CA PRO A 211 -17.52 2.88 6.48
C PRO A 211 -18.67 2.02 7.04
N LEU A 212 -18.50 1.34 8.17
CA LEU A 212 -19.52 0.50 8.80
C LEU A 212 -20.36 1.28 9.80
N THR A 213 -19.73 2.12 10.63
CA THR A 213 -20.41 2.86 11.70
C THR A 213 -20.79 4.28 11.28
N GLY A 214 -20.11 4.83 10.27
CA GLY A 214 -20.23 6.23 9.86
C GLY A 214 -19.51 7.22 10.80
N GLU A 215 -18.79 6.72 11.83
CA GLU A 215 -18.08 7.56 12.79
C GLU A 215 -16.91 8.30 12.11
N GLU A 216 -16.90 9.62 12.28
CA GLU A 216 -15.85 10.48 11.76
C GLU A 216 -14.60 10.42 12.64
N HIS A 217 -13.42 10.37 12.00
CA HIS A 217 -12.15 10.22 12.68
C HIS A 217 -11.25 11.45 12.62
N SER A 218 -11.01 11.95 11.42
CA SER A 218 -10.09 13.09 11.22
C SER A 218 -10.48 13.90 9.99
N GLU A 219 -10.29 15.21 10.11
CA GLU A 219 -10.37 16.16 9.01
C GLU A 219 -9.01 16.28 8.32
N HIS A 220 -9.04 16.57 7.03
CA HIS A 220 -7.85 16.71 6.20
C HIS A 220 -7.93 18.00 5.38
N ASP A 221 -6.82 18.74 5.32
CA ASP A 221 -6.69 19.89 4.41
C ASP A 221 -6.49 19.44 2.97
N GLU A 222 -5.89 18.27 2.77
CA GLU A 222 -5.68 17.64 1.47
C GLU A 222 -5.66 16.11 1.58
N PHE A 223 -6.01 15.44 0.50
CA PHE A 223 -6.00 14.00 0.39
C PHE A 223 -5.55 13.54 -1.00
N TYR A 224 -4.65 12.55 -1.04
CA TYR A 224 -4.17 11.93 -2.28
C TYR A 224 -4.82 10.58 -2.47
N LEU A 225 -5.65 10.46 -3.51
CA LEU A 225 -6.31 9.21 -3.84
C LEU A 225 -5.55 8.52 -4.98
N TYR A 226 -5.10 7.28 -4.71
CA TYR A 226 -4.34 6.46 -5.62
C TYR A 226 -5.23 5.48 -6.37
N PRO A 227 -4.79 5.00 -7.56
CA PRO A 227 -5.54 4.00 -8.32
C PRO A 227 -5.84 2.74 -7.52
N ALA A 228 -7.01 2.17 -7.78
CA ALA A 228 -7.47 0.95 -7.12
C ALA A 228 -6.75 -0.33 -7.62
N ARG A 229 -5.80 -0.21 -8.57
CA ARG A 229 -5.06 -1.33 -9.16
C ARG A 229 -3.60 -0.96 -9.40
N HIS A 230 -2.70 -1.96 -9.33
CA HIS A 230 -1.28 -1.77 -9.64
C HIS A 230 -0.99 -1.70 -11.15
N PHE A 231 -1.66 -2.54 -11.93
CA PHE A 231 -1.44 -2.62 -13.36
C PHE A 231 -2.38 -1.65 -14.08
N ILE A 232 -1.80 -0.57 -14.54
CA ILE A 232 -2.48 0.48 -15.27
C ILE A 232 -1.92 0.42 -16.70
N SER A 233 -2.79 0.24 -17.69
CA SER A 233 -2.43 0.40 -19.10
C SER A 233 -2.51 1.88 -19.47
N ASP A 234 -1.56 2.34 -20.29
CA ASP A 234 -1.70 3.64 -20.93
C ASP A 234 -3.05 3.69 -21.67
N LYS A 235 -3.79 4.77 -21.49
CA LYS A 235 -4.90 5.09 -22.40
C LYS A 235 -4.24 5.59 -23.69
N ASP A 236 -4.24 4.75 -24.77
CA ASP A 236 -3.94 5.17 -26.12
C ASP A 236 -4.95 6.22 -26.61
#